data_2d0cac0d57cf158b028506bd89be7238
#
_entry.id   2d0cac0d57cf158b028506bd89be7238
#
_cell.length_a   1.000
_cell.length_b   1.000
_cell.length_c   1.000
_cell.angle_alpha   90.00
_cell.angle_beta   90.00
_cell.angle_gamma   90.00
#
_symmetry.space_group_name_H-M   'P 1'
#
loop_
_entity.id
_entity.type
_entity.pdbx_description
1 polymer ?
#
loop_
_entity_poly.entity_id
_entity_poly.type
_entity_poly.pdbx_seq_one_letter_code
_entity_poly.pdbx_strand_id
1 'polypeptide(L)'
;MKAETEDKEVREESRKIRYLRFLVDFSILSIQQDDLLLEEAQAIVENVKRAACSLFPGKEGTFELIYRPRFNRTLQERFGPSPEGKPEE
;
A
#
# COMPACT_ATOMS: atom_id res chain seq x y z
N MET A 1 -16.63 29.74 -11.20
CA MET A 1 -16.21 29.36 -12.02
C MET A 1 -15.57 28.09 -12.14
N LYS A 2 -15.07 27.76 -13.26
CA LYS A 2 -14.47 26.52 -13.49
C LYS A 2 -13.32 26.31 -12.61
N ALA A 3 -12.55 27.30 -12.30
CA ALA A 3 -11.37 27.18 -11.51
C ALA A 3 -11.67 26.70 -10.11
N GLU A 4 -12.74 27.12 -9.54
CA GLU A 4 -13.08 26.69 -8.22
C GLU A 4 -13.38 25.21 -8.18
N THR A 5 -14.14 24.73 -9.14
CA THR A 5 -14.47 23.33 -9.20
C THR A 5 -13.22 22.50 -9.39
N GLU A 6 -12.37 22.93 -10.29
CA GLU A 6 -11.14 22.19 -10.54
C GLU A 6 -10.23 22.16 -9.31
N ASP A 7 -10.15 23.28 -8.61
CA ASP A 7 -9.33 23.34 -7.42
C ASP A 7 -9.84 22.39 -6.36
N LYS A 8 -11.15 22.31 -6.24
CA LYS A 8 -11.72 21.42 -5.25
C LYS A 8 -11.43 19.97 -5.58
N GLU A 9 -11.57 19.60 -6.84
CA GLU A 9 -11.28 18.23 -7.25
C GLU A 9 -9.81 17.88 -7.06
N VAL A 10 -8.93 18.82 -7.39
CA VAL A 10 -7.51 18.58 -7.21
C VAL A 10 -7.18 18.42 -5.72
N ARG A 11 -7.79 19.21 -4.88
CA ARG A 11 -7.52 19.09 -3.47
C ARG A 11 -8.01 17.77 -2.90
N GLU A 12 -9.15 17.29 -3.37
CA GLU A 12 -9.66 16.01 -2.91
C GLU A 12 -8.76 14.87 -3.36
N GLU A 13 -8.30 14.93 -4.59
CA GLU A 13 -7.39 13.92 -5.09
C GLU A 13 -6.08 13.95 -4.32
N SER A 14 -5.56 15.12 -4.06
CA SER A 14 -4.33 15.25 -3.31
C SER A 14 -4.48 14.72 -1.90
N ARG A 15 -5.63 14.92 -1.29
CA ARG A 15 -5.87 14.44 0.04
C ARG A 15 -5.92 12.92 0.08
N LYS A 16 -6.58 12.32 -0.94
CA LYS A 16 -6.63 10.88 -1.02
C LYS A 16 -5.25 10.28 -1.21
N ILE A 17 -4.46 10.89 -2.08
CA ILE A 17 -3.12 10.39 -2.34
C ILE A 17 -2.26 10.49 -1.09
N ARG A 18 -2.35 11.60 -0.36
CA ARG A 18 -1.59 11.75 0.87
C ARG A 18 -2.01 10.74 1.91
N TYR A 19 -3.30 10.51 2.02
CA TYR A 19 -3.79 9.53 2.97
C TYR A 19 -3.28 8.15 2.62
N LEU A 20 -3.32 7.80 1.32
CA LEU A 20 -2.86 6.49 0.90
C LEU A 20 -1.36 6.33 1.16
N ARG A 21 -0.57 7.36 0.87
CA ARG A 21 0.86 7.30 1.14
C ARG A 21 1.13 7.12 2.62
N PHE A 22 0.42 7.87 3.44
CA PHE A 22 0.58 7.74 4.87
C PHE A 22 0.23 6.32 5.31
N LEU A 23 -0.87 5.78 4.80
CA LEU A 23 -1.29 4.45 5.17
C LEU A 23 -0.26 3.41 4.76
N VAL A 24 0.27 3.52 3.56
CA VAL A 24 1.30 2.60 3.08
C VAL A 24 2.54 2.71 3.94
N ASP A 25 3.02 3.92 4.18
CA ASP A 25 4.24 4.12 4.94
C ASP A 25 4.08 3.64 6.38
N PHE A 26 2.94 3.93 6.99
CA PHE A 26 2.69 3.50 8.35
C PHE A 26 2.62 1.98 8.43
N SER A 27 1.98 1.36 7.44
CA SER A 27 1.86 -0.09 7.42
C SER A 27 3.22 -0.75 7.23
N ILE A 28 4.05 -0.19 6.36
CA ILE A 28 5.39 -0.72 6.18
C ILE A 28 6.18 -0.61 7.48
N LEU A 29 6.06 0.52 8.15
CA LEU A 29 6.75 0.70 9.41
C LEU A 29 6.27 -0.31 10.44
N SER A 30 4.98 -0.57 10.50
CA SER A 30 4.45 -1.55 11.40
C SER A 30 5.01 -2.93 11.12
N ILE A 31 5.06 -3.30 9.84
CA ILE A 31 5.60 -4.61 9.48
C ILE A 31 7.06 -4.71 9.88
N GLN A 32 7.80 -3.62 9.77
CA GLN A 32 9.21 -3.63 10.10
C GLN A 32 9.47 -3.67 11.60
N GLN A 33 8.63 -3.04 12.38
CA GLN A 33 8.93 -2.84 13.79
C GLN A 33 8.08 -3.65 14.76
N ASP A 34 6.84 -3.91 14.41
CA ASP A 34 5.97 -4.62 15.31
C ASP A 34 6.28 -6.10 15.30
N ASP A 35 5.92 -6.77 16.40
CA ASP A 35 6.15 -8.19 16.52
C ASP A 35 4.97 -8.93 15.90
N LEU A 36 5.03 -9.11 14.60
CA LEU A 36 3.93 -9.69 13.84
C LEU A 36 4.32 -11.04 13.26
N LEU A 37 3.31 -11.91 13.15
CA LEU A 37 3.48 -13.11 12.34
C LEU A 37 3.35 -12.73 10.88
N LEU A 38 3.91 -13.57 10.01
CA LEU A 38 3.83 -13.32 8.59
C LEU A 38 2.38 -13.17 8.13
N GLU A 39 1.49 -13.99 8.66
CA GLU A 39 0.09 -13.91 8.28
C GLU A 39 -0.53 -12.58 8.66
N GLU A 40 -0.13 -12.07 9.82
CA GLU A 40 -0.64 -10.78 10.26
C GLU A 40 -0.13 -9.67 9.36
N ALA A 41 1.14 -9.75 8.98
CA ALA A 41 1.70 -8.76 8.08
C ALA A 41 1.02 -8.80 6.72
N GLN A 42 0.76 -10.00 6.22
CA GLN A 42 0.06 -10.13 4.95
C GLN A 42 -1.35 -9.56 5.02
N ALA A 43 -2.01 -9.74 6.15
CA ALA A 43 -3.34 -9.17 6.34
C ALA A 43 -3.29 -7.65 6.30
N ILE A 44 -2.24 -7.06 6.84
CA ILE A 44 -2.08 -5.61 6.80
C ILE A 44 -1.99 -5.16 5.35
N VAL A 45 -1.20 -5.87 4.53
CA VAL A 45 -1.07 -5.52 3.12
C VAL A 45 -2.41 -5.58 2.41
N GLU A 46 -3.18 -6.64 2.67
CA GLU A 46 -4.47 -6.76 2.01
C GLU A 46 -5.44 -5.68 2.47
N ASN A 47 -5.37 -5.29 3.73
CA ASN A 47 -6.22 -4.21 4.23
C ASN A 47 -5.86 -2.89 3.57
N VAL A 48 -4.58 -2.63 3.36
CA VAL A 48 -4.15 -1.42 2.68
C VAL A 48 -4.65 -1.44 1.24
N LYS A 49 -4.55 -2.58 0.57
CA LYS A 49 -5.04 -2.68 -0.79
C LYS A 49 -6.54 -2.39 -0.84
N ARG A 50 -7.28 -2.94 0.10
CA ARG A 50 -8.72 -2.73 0.16
C ARG A 50 -9.03 -1.26 0.34
N ALA A 51 -8.28 -0.58 1.23
CA ALA A 51 -8.48 0.84 1.44
C ALA A 51 -8.14 1.63 0.18
N ALA A 52 -7.06 1.25 -0.50
CA ALA A 52 -6.66 1.95 -1.71
C ALA A 52 -7.74 1.80 -2.78
N CYS A 53 -8.29 0.61 -2.93
CA CYS A 53 -9.31 0.39 -3.94
C CYS A 53 -10.61 1.11 -3.59
N SER A 54 -10.85 1.32 -2.31
CA SER A 54 -12.00 2.10 -1.88
C SER A 54 -11.82 3.57 -2.23
N LEU A 55 -10.61 4.09 -2.05
CA LEU A 55 -10.32 5.48 -2.39
C LEU A 55 -10.29 5.71 -3.90
N PHE A 56 -9.77 4.74 -4.63
CA PHE A 56 -9.60 4.87 -6.08
C PHE A 56 -10.17 3.62 -6.75
N PRO A 57 -11.49 3.57 -6.91
CA PRO A 57 -12.12 2.38 -7.49
C PRO A 57 -11.57 2.09 -8.88
N GLY A 58 -11.40 0.82 -9.17
CA GLY A 58 -10.90 0.42 -10.47
C GLY A 58 -9.41 0.52 -10.64
N LYS A 59 -8.68 0.80 -9.56
CA LYS A 59 -7.23 0.96 -9.67
C LYS A 59 -6.47 -0.16 -8.98
N GLU A 60 -7.07 -1.34 -8.92
CA GLU A 60 -6.41 -2.48 -8.28
C GLU A 60 -5.08 -2.80 -8.96
N GLY A 61 -5.06 -2.75 -10.29
CA GLY A 61 -3.82 -3.02 -11.00
C GLY A 61 -2.73 -2.04 -10.68
N THR A 62 -3.11 -0.79 -10.47
CA THR A 62 -2.13 0.22 -10.10
C THR A 62 -1.53 -0.08 -8.75
N PHE A 63 -2.35 -0.51 -7.80
CA PHE A 63 -1.83 -0.86 -6.47
C PHE A 63 -0.83 -2.00 -6.61
N GLU A 64 -1.18 -3.03 -7.37
CA GLU A 64 -0.30 -4.18 -7.52
C GLU A 64 1.03 -3.79 -8.17
N LEU A 65 0.98 -2.87 -9.10
CA LEU A 65 2.17 -2.47 -9.82
C LEU A 65 3.09 -1.57 -8.98
N ILE A 66 2.50 -0.67 -8.20
CA ILE A 66 3.29 0.34 -7.50
C ILE A 66 3.59 -0.02 -6.06
N TYR A 67 2.60 -0.50 -5.34
CA TYR A 67 2.75 -0.68 -3.90
C TYR A 67 3.03 -2.11 -3.48
N ARG A 68 2.50 -3.08 -4.21
CA ARG A 68 2.73 -4.48 -3.85
C ARG A 68 4.23 -4.80 -3.80
N PRO A 69 5.05 -4.33 -4.76
CA PRO A 69 6.48 -4.64 -4.66
C PRO A 69 7.14 -4.07 -3.41
N ARG A 70 6.70 -2.90 -2.97
CA ARG A 70 7.25 -2.31 -1.75
C ARG A 70 6.92 -3.18 -0.55
N PHE A 71 5.68 -3.66 -0.46
CA PHE A 71 5.29 -4.53 0.64
C PHE A 71 6.03 -5.86 0.56
N ASN A 72 6.16 -6.41 -0.64
CA ASN A 72 6.84 -7.67 -0.79
C ASN A 72 8.28 -7.58 -0.33
N ARG A 73 8.95 -6.48 -0.67
CA ARG A 73 10.31 -6.29 -0.23
C ARG A 73 10.38 -6.23 1.30
N THR A 74 9.48 -5.49 1.91
CA THR A 74 9.45 -5.37 3.35
C THR A 74 9.21 -6.73 4.00
N LEU A 75 8.28 -7.51 3.44
CA LEU A 75 8.00 -8.83 3.98
C LEU A 75 9.22 -9.73 3.86
N GLN A 76 9.93 -9.66 2.75
CA GLN A 76 11.13 -10.47 2.58
C GLN A 76 12.21 -10.06 3.57
N GLU A 77 12.37 -8.77 3.78
CA GLU A 77 13.37 -8.30 4.73
C GLU A 77 13.06 -8.73 6.14
N ARG A 78 11.79 -8.77 6.48
CA ARG A 78 11.39 -9.08 7.84
C ARG A 78 11.27 -10.58 8.08
N PHE A 79 10.70 -11.30 7.13
CA PHE A 79 10.37 -12.72 7.32
C PHE A 79 11.18 -13.66 6.43
N GLY A 80 12.00 -13.11 5.55
CA GLY A 80 12.78 -13.94 4.65
C GLY A 80 12.05 -14.23 3.37
N PRO A 81 12.73 -14.85 2.43
CA PRO A 81 12.13 -15.13 1.12
C PRO A 81 10.95 -16.06 1.26
N SER A 82 9.97 -15.84 0.40
CA SER A 82 8.82 -16.69 0.36
C SER A 82 9.22 -18.07 -0.10
N PRO A 83 8.66 -19.11 0.49
CA PRO A 83 9.01 -20.47 0.08
C PRO A 83 8.77 -20.71 -1.39
N GLU A 84 7.72 -20.14 -1.94
CA GLU A 84 7.49 -20.35 -3.30
C GLU A 84 8.27 -19.44 -4.09
N GLY A 85 8.62 -18.34 -3.62
CA GLY A 85 9.30 -17.41 -4.43
C GLY A 85 10.72 -17.60 -4.47
N LYS A 86 11.37 -18.34 -4.26
CA LYS A 86 12.62 -18.52 -4.31
C LYS A 86 13.42 -17.79 -5.09
N PRO A 87 14.10 -17.22 -4.90
CA PRO A 87 14.76 -16.34 -5.71
C PRO A 87 15.92 -16.87 -6.32
N GLU A 88 16.32 -16.56 -6.74
CA GLU A 88 17.18 -16.79 -7.21
C GLU A 88 18.20 -16.73 -6.86
N GLU A 89 18.64 -16.89 -6.53
CA GLU A 89 19.47 -16.92 -6.18
C GLU A 89 19.96 -16.79 -6.29
#